data_45299a5a528d09ad7648856f79a965c9
#
_entry.id   45299a5a528d09ad7648856f79a965c9
#
_cell.length_a   1.000
_cell.length_b   1.000
_cell.length_c   1.000
_cell.angle_alpha   90.00
_cell.angle_beta   90.00
_cell.angle_gamma   90.00
#
_symmetry.space_group_name_H-M   'P 1'
#
loop_
_entity.id
_entity.type
_entity.pdbx_description
1 polymer ?
#
loop_
_entity_poly.entity_id
_entity_poly.type
_entity_poly.pdbx_seq_one_letter_code
_entity_poly.pdbx_strand_id
1 'polypeptide(L)'
;MTYTSVKGTKENGACANKGHCDTSLGSCSCFNDNGDTFASSDGYGNAGTRGDCGYAASSITNCPGETLCSGHGTCTAGTLTCVCSDGWIGGNCALRECAKGQSWFAYPSADQAAHDGWAECSDQGICDRSTGSCECTAGERAERGGVEEDETNNSTFFAKRRFLRQ
;
A
#
# COMPACT_ATOMS: atom_id res chain seq x y z
N MET A 1 -22.53 -27.85 21.43
CA MET A 1 -21.68 -27.69 20.23
C MET A 1 -20.88 -26.40 20.41
N THR A 2 -19.57 -26.48 20.52
CA THR A 2 -18.69 -25.31 20.62
C THR A 2 -18.31 -24.88 19.19
N TYR A 3 -18.77 -23.72 18.78
CA TYR A 3 -18.36 -23.15 17.49
C TYR A 3 -17.02 -22.45 17.68
N THR A 4 -15.98 -22.93 17.01
CA THR A 4 -14.70 -22.23 16.96
C THR A 4 -14.74 -21.26 15.78
N SER A 5 -14.53 -19.98 16.04
CA SER A 5 -14.38 -18.99 14.99
C SER A 5 -13.09 -19.25 14.23
N VAL A 6 -13.18 -19.36 12.90
CA VAL A 6 -12.03 -19.50 12.02
C VAL A 6 -11.79 -18.16 11.33
N LYS A 7 -10.55 -17.68 11.37
CA LYS A 7 -10.15 -16.42 10.71
C LYS A 7 -10.26 -16.58 9.20
N GLY A 8 -11.02 -15.70 8.55
CA GLY A 8 -11.15 -15.69 7.08
C GLY A 8 -9.90 -15.18 6.38
N THR A 9 -9.78 -15.49 5.10
CA THR A 9 -8.62 -15.06 4.28
C THR A 9 -8.63 -13.55 3.96
N LYS A 10 -9.80 -12.91 3.93
CA LYS A 10 -9.95 -11.46 3.69
C LYS A 10 -9.46 -10.57 4.84
N GLU A 11 -9.30 -11.11 6.02
CA GLU A 11 -8.91 -10.35 7.21
C GLU A 11 -7.42 -9.94 7.18
N ASN A 12 -6.64 -10.45 6.24
CA ASN A 12 -5.20 -10.20 6.14
C ASN A 12 -4.84 -9.06 5.16
N GLY A 13 -5.81 -8.32 4.67
CA GLY A 13 -5.61 -7.20 3.73
C GLY A 13 -6.15 -7.47 2.34
N ALA A 14 -6.04 -6.47 1.46
CA ALA A 14 -6.51 -6.58 0.09
C ALA A 14 -5.85 -7.77 -0.62
N CYS A 15 -6.66 -8.56 -1.36
CA CYS A 15 -6.21 -9.76 -2.06
C CYS A 15 -5.42 -10.73 -1.15
N ALA A 16 -5.78 -10.81 0.14
CA ALA A 16 -5.11 -11.61 1.16
C ALA A 16 -3.59 -11.38 1.24
N ASN A 17 -3.08 -10.23 0.80
CA ASN A 17 -1.66 -9.89 0.60
C ASN A 17 -0.91 -10.84 -0.36
N LYS A 18 -1.63 -11.49 -1.27
CA LYS A 18 -1.10 -12.48 -2.23
C LYS A 18 -1.49 -12.15 -3.66
N GLY A 19 -1.78 -10.89 -3.93
CA GLY A 19 -2.12 -10.35 -5.24
C GLY A 19 -2.15 -8.84 -5.26
N HIS A 20 -2.23 -8.28 -6.47
CA HIS A 20 -2.49 -6.87 -6.69
C HIS A 20 -4.00 -6.62 -6.70
N CYS A 21 -4.43 -5.60 -5.98
CA CYS A 21 -5.81 -5.15 -5.98
C CYS A 21 -5.99 -4.07 -7.05
N ASP A 22 -6.85 -4.34 -8.04
CA ASP A 22 -7.38 -3.30 -8.91
C ASP A 22 -8.58 -2.64 -8.21
N THR A 23 -8.35 -1.46 -7.66
CA THR A 23 -9.37 -0.72 -6.91
C THR A 23 -10.48 -0.16 -7.80
N SER A 24 -10.24 -0.02 -9.12
CA SER A 24 -11.24 0.46 -10.08
C SER A 24 -12.25 -0.62 -10.43
N LEU A 25 -11.81 -1.87 -10.50
CA LEU A 25 -12.65 -3.02 -10.82
C LEU A 25 -13.06 -3.83 -9.56
N GLY A 26 -12.41 -3.59 -8.43
CA GLY A 26 -12.60 -4.40 -7.22
C GLY A 26 -12.14 -5.84 -7.37
N SER A 27 -11.16 -6.09 -8.23
CA SER A 27 -10.66 -7.44 -8.56
C SER A 27 -9.23 -7.65 -8.07
N CYS A 28 -8.87 -8.92 -7.86
CA CYS A 28 -7.52 -9.31 -7.47
C CYS A 28 -6.81 -10.04 -8.60
N SER A 29 -5.59 -9.63 -8.89
CA SER A 29 -4.64 -10.36 -9.72
C SER A 29 -3.65 -11.10 -8.80
N CYS A 30 -3.78 -12.41 -8.70
CA CYS A 30 -2.99 -13.21 -7.77
C CYS A 30 -1.55 -13.38 -8.27
N PHE A 31 -0.59 -13.41 -7.33
CA PHE A 31 0.82 -13.67 -7.67
C PHE A 31 1.02 -15.12 -8.12
N ASN A 32 1.78 -15.28 -9.19
CA ASN A 32 2.14 -16.57 -9.78
C ASN A 32 3.66 -16.59 -10.06
N ASP A 33 4.44 -16.12 -9.11
CA ASP A 33 5.88 -15.98 -9.24
C ASP A 33 6.58 -17.34 -9.02
N ASN A 34 7.63 -17.63 -9.80
CA ASN A 34 8.49 -18.81 -9.64
C ASN A 34 7.77 -20.18 -9.59
N GLY A 35 6.60 -20.29 -10.24
CA GLY A 35 5.80 -21.51 -10.22
C GLY A 35 4.94 -21.67 -8.95
N ASP A 36 5.03 -20.75 -8.02
CA ASP A 36 4.14 -20.66 -6.87
C ASP A 36 2.80 -20.08 -7.33
N THR A 37 1.70 -20.76 -7.03
CA THR A 37 0.37 -20.34 -7.46
C THR A 37 -0.47 -19.95 -6.26
N PHE A 38 -0.73 -18.65 -6.13
CA PHE A 38 -1.80 -18.15 -5.30
C PHE A 38 -3.06 -18.01 -6.13
N ALA A 39 -4.19 -18.36 -5.59
CA ALA A 39 -5.45 -18.39 -6.30
C ALA A 39 -6.64 -18.03 -5.41
N SER A 40 -7.81 -17.94 -6.02
CA SER A 40 -9.06 -17.68 -5.33
C SER A 40 -9.36 -18.74 -4.27
N SER A 41 -9.81 -18.30 -3.10
CA SER A 41 -10.19 -19.18 -1.98
C SER A 41 -11.70 -19.31 -1.80
N ASP A 42 -12.09 -20.24 -0.91
CA ASP A 42 -13.47 -20.38 -0.38
C ASP A 42 -13.73 -19.43 0.82
N GLY A 43 -12.73 -18.67 1.27
CA GLY A 43 -12.76 -17.84 2.44
C GLY A 43 -12.12 -18.47 3.68
N TYR A 44 -11.77 -19.75 3.61
CA TYR A 44 -11.13 -20.51 4.70
C TYR A 44 -9.74 -21.02 4.33
N GLY A 45 -9.22 -20.58 3.18
CA GLY A 45 -7.88 -20.95 2.70
C GLY A 45 -7.85 -22.16 1.76
N ASN A 46 -8.99 -22.81 1.47
CA ASN A 46 -9.07 -23.83 0.45
C ASN A 46 -9.34 -23.18 -0.93
N ALA A 47 -9.10 -23.93 -1.99
CA ALA A 47 -9.42 -23.48 -3.35
C ALA A 47 -10.92 -23.12 -3.49
N GLY A 48 -11.22 -21.99 -4.13
CA GLY A 48 -12.59 -21.50 -4.27
C GLY A 48 -12.74 -20.46 -5.37
N THR A 49 -13.83 -19.71 -5.33
CA THR A 49 -14.22 -18.77 -6.40
C THR A 49 -14.44 -17.33 -5.91
N ARG A 50 -13.95 -16.96 -4.74
CA ARG A 50 -14.17 -15.63 -4.15
C ARG A 50 -13.38 -14.51 -4.82
N GLY A 51 -12.33 -14.82 -5.58
CA GLY A 51 -11.46 -13.82 -6.22
C GLY A 51 -10.54 -13.08 -5.26
N ASP A 52 -10.15 -13.70 -4.13
CA ASP A 52 -9.46 -13.05 -3.01
C ASP A 52 -7.98 -13.42 -2.86
N CYS A 53 -7.44 -14.27 -3.73
CA CYS A 53 -6.07 -14.81 -3.66
C CYS A 53 -5.71 -15.51 -2.33
N GLY A 54 -6.72 -15.92 -1.56
CA GLY A 54 -6.54 -16.50 -0.23
C GLY A 54 -6.06 -17.96 -0.22
N TYR A 55 -6.12 -18.65 -1.36
CA TYR A 55 -5.62 -20.01 -1.51
C TYR A 55 -4.16 -20.03 -1.92
N ALA A 56 -3.36 -20.85 -1.25
CA ALA A 56 -1.99 -21.17 -1.62
C ALA A 56 -1.90 -22.68 -1.91
N ALA A 57 -1.37 -23.05 -3.05
CA ALA A 57 -1.13 -24.45 -3.35
C ALA A 57 -0.17 -25.06 -2.31
N SER A 58 -0.35 -26.33 -1.97
CA SER A 58 0.43 -26.99 -0.92
C SER A 58 1.94 -27.11 -1.22
N SER A 59 2.35 -26.85 -2.46
CA SER A 59 3.75 -26.79 -2.90
C SER A 59 4.43 -25.46 -2.56
N ILE A 60 3.65 -24.42 -2.20
CA ILE A 60 4.23 -23.10 -1.92
C ILE A 60 4.89 -23.09 -0.55
N THR A 61 6.16 -22.77 -0.52
CA THR A 61 6.96 -22.66 0.71
C THR A 61 7.50 -21.25 0.95
N ASN A 62 7.40 -20.37 -0.05
CA ASN A 62 7.99 -19.03 -0.05
C ASN A 62 6.91 -17.95 -0.11
N CYS A 63 7.26 -16.77 0.37
CA CYS A 63 6.47 -15.58 0.17
C CYS A 63 6.53 -15.10 -1.29
N PRO A 64 5.51 -14.33 -1.76
CA PRO A 64 5.44 -13.88 -3.14
C PRO A 64 6.58 -12.92 -3.51
N GLY A 65 6.93 -12.90 -4.80
CA GLY A 65 7.96 -12.08 -5.43
C GLY A 65 8.97 -12.92 -6.21
N GLU A 66 9.58 -12.39 -7.27
CA GLU A 66 10.63 -13.05 -8.04
C GLU A 66 11.82 -13.47 -7.15
N THR A 67 12.15 -12.61 -6.21
CA THR A 67 12.97 -12.91 -5.04
C THR A 67 12.09 -12.77 -3.81
N LEU A 68 12.48 -13.38 -2.71
CA LEU A 68 11.70 -13.37 -1.48
C LEU A 68 11.27 -11.93 -1.10
N CYS A 69 9.95 -11.65 -1.09
CA CYS A 69 9.40 -10.32 -0.86
C CYS A 69 10.04 -9.23 -1.76
N SER A 70 10.33 -9.57 -3.02
CA SER A 70 11.01 -8.71 -4.00
C SER A 70 12.33 -8.09 -3.51
N GLY A 71 12.95 -8.68 -2.49
CA GLY A 71 14.17 -8.16 -1.86
C GLY A 71 13.95 -6.96 -0.94
N HIS A 72 12.72 -6.55 -0.70
CA HIS A 72 12.35 -5.34 0.05
C HIS A 72 11.51 -5.64 1.30
N GLY A 73 11.65 -6.82 1.86
CA GLY A 73 10.91 -7.21 3.05
C GLY A 73 11.37 -8.54 3.62
N THR A 74 10.73 -8.95 4.72
CA THR A 74 10.95 -10.23 5.37
C THR A 74 9.72 -11.12 5.25
N CYS A 75 9.95 -12.41 5.01
CA CYS A 75 8.88 -13.39 4.85
C CYS A 75 8.48 -14.01 6.19
N THR A 76 7.18 -14.02 6.47
CA THR A 76 6.61 -14.78 7.57
C THR A 76 6.17 -16.15 7.05
N ALA A 77 7.02 -17.16 7.23
CA ALA A 77 6.86 -18.51 6.66
C ALA A 77 5.51 -19.19 7.00
N GLY A 78 4.99 -18.98 8.19
CA GLY A 78 3.73 -19.63 8.61
C GLY A 78 2.48 -19.11 7.91
N THR A 79 2.49 -17.86 7.42
CA THR A 79 1.38 -17.20 6.75
C THR A 79 1.67 -16.90 5.28
N LEU A 80 2.91 -17.11 4.83
CA LEU A 80 3.40 -16.73 3.50
C LEU A 80 3.12 -15.25 3.19
N THR A 81 3.37 -14.39 4.17
CA THR A 81 3.10 -12.95 4.10
C THR A 81 4.39 -12.17 4.25
N CYS A 82 4.61 -11.19 3.38
CA CYS A 82 5.74 -10.29 3.46
C CYS A 82 5.48 -9.16 4.46
N VAL A 83 6.48 -8.84 5.26
CA VAL A 83 6.57 -7.61 6.03
C VAL A 83 7.55 -6.71 5.30
N CYS A 84 7.06 -5.65 4.67
CA CYS A 84 7.85 -4.78 3.83
C CYS A 84 8.75 -3.85 4.65
N SER A 85 9.92 -3.55 4.09
CA SER A 85 10.81 -2.50 4.60
C SER A 85 10.20 -1.11 4.32
N ASP A 86 10.66 -0.09 5.08
CA ASP A 86 10.19 1.28 4.92
C ASP A 86 10.27 1.77 3.47
N GLY A 87 9.22 2.44 3.01
CA GLY A 87 9.09 2.94 1.65
C GLY A 87 8.65 1.90 0.61
N TRP A 88 8.34 0.66 1.05
CA TRP A 88 7.84 -0.39 0.19
C TRP A 88 6.50 -0.92 0.71
N ILE A 89 5.59 -1.22 -0.23
CA ILE A 89 4.24 -1.72 0.06
C ILE A 89 3.83 -2.80 -0.93
N GLY A 90 2.65 -3.35 -0.71
CA GLY A 90 2.10 -4.44 -1.51
C GLY A 90 2.37 -5.80 -0.89
N GLY A 91 1.62 -6.82 -1.32
CA GLY A 91 1.75 -8.16 -0.75
C GLY A 91 3.10 -8.84 -0.99
N ASN A 92 3.81 -8.41 -2.03
CA ASN A 92 5.15 -8.86 -2.39
C ASN A 92 6.24 -7.80 -2.18
N CYS A 93 5.93 -6.64 -1.59
CA CYS A 93 6.84 -5.52 -1.37
C CYS A 93 7.51 -4.98 -2.65
N ALA A 94 6.82 -5.06 -3.79
CA ALA A 94 7.37 -4.58 -5.07
C ALA A 94 6.97 -3.14 -5.40
N LEU A 95 6.05 -2.55 -4.65
CA LEU A 95 5.52 -1.22 -4.92
C LEU A 95 6.14 -0.19 -3.99
N ARG A 96 6.42 1.00 -4.52
CA ARG A 96 6.87 2.13 -3.72
C ARG A 96 5.72 2.78 -2.96
N GLU A 97 5.99 3.18 -1.73
CA GLU A 97 5.13 4.08 -0.96
C GLU A 97 5.46 5.53 -1.32
N CYS A 98 4.43 6.35 -1.58
CA CYS A 98 4.64 7.77 -1.78
C CYS A 98 4.63 8.55 -0.46
N ALA A 99 5.17 9.76 -0.51
CA ALA A 99 5.17 10.64 0.64
C ALA A 99 3.75 10.89 1.15
N LYS A 100 3.60 10.86 2.47
CA LYS A 100 2.35 11.21 3.15
C LYS A 100 2.42 12.64 3.63
N GLY A 101 1.30 13.32 3.52
CA GLY A 101 1.11 14.66 4.04
C GLY A 101 -0.27 14.80 4.67
N GLN A 102 -0.56 15.96 5.22
CA GLN A 102 -1.85 16.24 5.79
C GLN A 102 -2.93 16.13 4.69
N SER A 103 -3.94 15.31 4.91
CA SER A 103 -5.07 15.18 4.00
C SER A 103 -5.84 16.50 3.90
N TRP A 104 -6.18 16.88 2.70
CA TRP A 104 -6.88 18.15 2.53
C TRP A 104 -8.38 18.03 2.79
N PHE A 105 -8.95 16.83 2.77
CA PHE A 105 -10.37 16.59 3.01
C PHE A 105 -10.67 15.49 4.04
N ALA A 106 -9.73 15.19 4.92
CA ALA A 106 -9.99 14.26 6.01
C ALA A 106 -11.14 14.74 6.89
N TYR A 107 -11.96 13.80 7.34
CA TYR A 107 -12.98 14.10 8.33
C TYR A 107 -12.33 14.57 9.63
N PRO A 108 -12.91 15.58 10.32
CA PRO A 108 -12.40 16.01 11.61
C PRO A 108 -12.47 14.85 12.61
N SER A 109 -11.39 14.60 13.34
CA SER A 109 -11.32 13.58 14.38
C SER A 109 -11.89 14.06 15.71
N ALA A 110 -11.96 15.39 15.93
CA ALA A 110 -12.53 16.03 17.11
C ALA A 110 -12.86 17.50 16.81
N ASP A 111 -13.53 18.18 17.75
CA ASP A 111 -13.66 19.62 17.73
C ASP A 111 -12.28 20.28 17.63
N GLN A 112 -12.12 21.24 16.74
CA GLN A 112 -10.86 21.96 16.46
C GLN A 112 -9.76 21.11 15.78
N ALA A 113 -10.05 19.86 15.39
CA ALA A 113 -9.11 18.96 14.73
C ALA A 113 -9.52 18.68 13.28
N ALA A 114 -9.80 19.75 12.51
CA ALA A 114 -10.11 19.65 11.09
C ALA A 114 -8.84 19.34 10.29
N HIS A 115 -8.96 18.39 9.34
CA HIS A 115 -7.86 18.01 8.42
C HIS A 115 -6.57 17.55 9.13
N ASP A 116 -6.70 16.81 10.23
CA ASP A 116 -5.57 16.24 10.97
C ASP A 116 -5.14 14.85 10.47
N GLY A 117 -5.92 14.25 9.58
CA GLY A 117 -5.58 12.98 8.93
C GLY A 117 -4.37 13.10 8.02
N TRP A 118 -3.57 12.04 7.97
CA TRP A 118 -2.44 11.91 7.04
C TRP A 118 -2.81 10.97 5.91
N ALA A 119 -2.58 11.40 4.68
CA ALA A 119 -2.85 10.62 3.48
C ALA A 119 -1.68 10.66 2.52
N GLU A 120 -1.54 9.62 1.72
CA GLU A 120 -0.56 9.54 0.65
C GLU A 120 -0.84 10.64 -0.38
N CYS A 121 0.21 11.32 -0.84
CA CYS A 121 0.10 12.48 -1.72
C CYS A 121 -0.86 13.57 -1.19
N SER A 122 -1.13 13.61 0.13
CA SER A 122 -2.07 14.56 0.77
C SER A 122 -3.50 14.54 0.19
N ASP A 123 -3.91 13.45 -0.44
CA ASP A 123 -5.15 13.32 -1.24
C ASP A 123 -5.26 14.33 -2.41
N GLN A 124 -4.16 14.92 -2.85
CA GLN A 124 -4.10 15.91 -3.92
C GLN A 124 -3.38 15.41 -5.16
N GLY A 125 -3.09 14.13 -5.22
CA GLY A 125 -2.38 13.53 -6.32
C GLY A 125 -2.49 12.02 -6.34
N ILE A 126 -1.97 11.43 -7.41
CA ILE A 126 -1.89 9.99 -7.61
C ILE A 126 -0.44 9.56 -7.37
N CYS A 127 -0.27 8.49 -6.60
CA CYS A 127 1.04 7.92 -6.36
C CYS A 127 1.50 7.06 -7.53
N ASP A 128 2.64 7.41 -8.14
CA ASP A 128 3.35 6.50 -9.03
C ASP A 128 4.07 5.44 -8.20
N ARG A 129 3.56 4.24 -8.23
CA ARG A 129 4.05 3.08 -7.48
C ARG A 129 5.41 2.57 -7.94
N SER A 130 5.87 2.95 -9.12
CA SER A 130 7.17 2.55 -9.64
C SER A 130 8.30 3.43 -9.08
N THR A 131 8.04 4.71 -8.93
CA THR A 131 9.03 5.71 -8.49
C THR A 131 8.86 6.16 -7.04
N GLY A 132 7.65 6.03 -6.47
CA GLY A 132 7.30 6.60 -5.17
C GLY A 132 7.04 8.11 -5.22
N SER A 133 6.78 8.64 -6.41
CA SER A 133 6.51 10.06 -6.64
C SER A 133 5.03 10.35 -6.71
N CYS A 134 4.61 11.51 -6.20
CA CYS A 134 3.23 11.97 -6.32
C CYS A 134 3.05 12.79 -7.60
N GLU A 135 2.09 12.38 -8.44
CA GLU A 135 1.60 13.20 -9.55
C GLU A 135 0.42 14.04 -9.06
N CYS A 136 0.61 15.35 -8.96
CA CYS A 136 -0.45 16.26 -8.52
C CYS A 136 -1.55 16.38 -9.59
N THR A 137 -2.83 16.39 -9.18
CA THR A 137 -3.95 16.67 -10.07
C THR A 137 -3.86 18.10 -10.62
N ALA A 138 -4.08 18.25 -11.94
CA ALA A 138 -3.99 19.55 -12.62
C ALA A 138 -5.03 20.53 -12.06
N GLY A 139 -4.57 21.56 -11.37
CA GLY A 139 -5.40 22.57 -10.71
C GLY A 139 -4.83 23.08 -9.41
N GLU A 140 -4.11 22.26 -8.68
CA GLU A 140 -3.41 22.67 -7.46
C GLU A 140 -1.90 22.67 -7.70
N ARG A 141 -1.43 23.79 -8.26
CA ARG A 141 -0.04 24.17 -8.02
C ARG A 141 0.10 24.27 -6.52
N ALA A 142 0.94 23.41 -5.93
CA ALA A 142 1.56 23.76 -4.66
C ALA A 142 1.99 25.22 -4.83
N GLU A 143 1.37 26.14 -4.08
CA GLU A 143 1.87 27.50 -4.04
C GLU A 143 3.31 27.35 -3.61
N ARG A 144 4.19 27.58 -4.57
CA ARG A 144 5.62 27.65 -4.35
C ARG A 144 5.82 28.75 -3.35
N GLY A 145 5.93 28.36 -2.07
CA GLY A 145 6.70 29.19 -1.16
C GLY A 145 8.05 29.35 -1.82
N GLY A 146 8.34 30.57 -2.30
CA GLY A 146 9.54 30.86 -3.06
C GLY A 146 10.75 30.35 -2.32
N VAL A 147 11.44 29.43 -2.96
CA VAL A 147 12.85 29.14 -2.71
C VAL A 147 13.54 29.60 -3.97
N GLU A 148 14.32 30.65 -3.84
CA GLU A 148 15.32 31.02 -4.84
C GLU A 148 16.15 29.77 -5.13
N GLU A 149 16.28 29.43 -6.39
CA GLU A 149 17.11 28.35 -6.87
C GLU A 149 18.57 28.70 -6.57
N ASP A 150 19.11 28.08 -5.52
CA ASP A 150 20.56 27.95 -5.42
C ASP A 150 20.93 26.63 -6.10
N GLU A 151 21.55 26.74 -7.26
CA GLU A 151 22.03 25.66 -8.10
C GLU A 151 23.16 24.89 -7.44
N THR A 152 22.90 24.14 -6.37
CA THR A 152 23.82 23.09 -5.94
C THR A 152 23.07 22.01 -5.16
N ASN A 153 22.66 20.99 -5.90
CA ASN A 153 22.71 19.57 -5.51
C ASN A 153 21.90 19.11 -4.28
N ASN A 154 20.94 18.23 -4.57
CA ASN A 154 20.31 17.26 -3.67
C ASN A 154 19.00 17.66 -2.98
N SER A 155 17.89 17.31 -3.67
CA SER A 155 16.52 17.60 -3.21
C SER A 155 16.05 16.65 -2.12
N THR A 156 15.99 17.18 -0.92
CA THR A 156 15.14 16.64 0.16
C THR A 156 14.00 17.65 0.39
N PHE A 157 12.79 17.32 -0.02
CA PHE A 157 11.63 18.17 0.18
C PHE A 157 11.21 18.16 1.66
N PHE A 158 11.49 19.22 2.38
CA PHE A 158 10.86 19.55 3.65
C PHE A 158 9.90 20.73 3.44
N ALA A 159 8.60 20.49 3.50
CA ALA A 159 7.59 21.55 3.53
C ALA A 159 7.62 22.26 4.89
N LYS A 160 8.22 23.46 4.94
CA LYS A 160 8.16 24.35 6.11
C LYS A 160 6.98 25.31 5.97
N ARG A 161 5.90 25.11 6.73
CA ARG A 161 4.81 26.11 6.86
C ARG A 161 5.27 27.27 7.74
N ARG A 162 5.18 28.49 7.19
CA ARG A 162 5.12 29.71 8.00
C ARG A 162 3.66 30.06 8.26
N PHE A 163 3.29 30.08 9.52
CA PHE A 163 2.05 30.73 9.97
C PHE A 163 2.23 32.25 9.90
N LEU A 164 1.40 32.92 9.10
CA LEU A 164 1.17 34.36 9.23
C LEU A 164 0.04 34.55 10.25
N ARG A 165 0.34 35.19 11.36
CA ARG A 165 -0.63 35.75 12.29
C ARG A 165 -1.20 37.03 11.68
N GLN A 166 -2.51 37.15 11.67
CA GLN A 166 -3.24 38.39 11.86
C GLN A 166 -4.03 38.31 13.15
#